data_a3bac0630d523a22c71f37ae3ed242bf
#
_entry.id   a3bac0630d523a22c71f37ae3ed242bf
#
_cell.length_a   1.000
_cell.length_b   1.000
_cell.length_c   1.000
_cell.angle_alpha   90.00
_cell.angle_beta   90.00
_cell.angle_gamma   90.00
#
_symmetry.space_group_name_H-M   'P 1'
#
loop_
_entity.id
_entity.type
_entity.pdbx_description
1 polymer ?
#
loop_
_entity_poly.entity_id
_entity_poly.type
_entity_poly.pdbx_seq_one_letter_code
_entity_poly.pdbx_strand_id
1 'polypeptide(L)' 'MPRSILLGQVWRHEATGANYLVTKVYQEVFSSFAVMRKVGDETAGTVRVKVQKTADGVSLPGYTFTQEEQ' A
#
# COMPACT_ATOMS: atom_id res chain seq x y z
N MET A 1 -4.78 5.85 10.14
CA MET A 1 -4.16 4.61 9.61
C MET A 1 -5.20 3.53 9.42
N PRO A 2 -5.19 2.80 8.32
CA PRO A 2 -6.12 1.68 8.16
C PRO A 2 -5.73 0.52 9.08
N ARG A 3 -6.70 -0.31 9.42
CA ARG A 3 -6.45 -1.50 10.23
C ARG A 3 -5.86 -2.64 9.44
N SER A 4 -6.10 -2.65 8.14
CA SER A 4 -5.55 -3.66 7.23
C SER A 4 -5.32 -3.06 5.87
N ILE A 5 -4.45 -3.69 5.12
CA ILE A 5 -4.25 -3.32 3.73
C ILE A 5 -5.27 -4.11 2.91
N LEU A 6 -6.09 -3.41 2.15
CA LEU A 6 -7.17 -4.01 1.36
C LEU A 6 -7.00 -3.66 -0.10
N LEU A 7 -7.49 -4.56 -0.96
CA LEU A 7 -7.56 -4.30 -2.39
C LEU A 7 -8.36 -3.02 -2.65
N GLY A 8 -7.87 -2.22 -3.57
CA GLY A 8 -8.53 -0.98 -3.95
C GLY A 8 -8.12 0.23 -3.14
N GLN A 9 -7.34 0.06 -2.09
CA GLN A 9 -6.80 1.21 -1.37
C GLN A 9 -5.80 1.96 -2.24
N VAL A 10 -5.72 3.27 -2.05
CA VAL A 10 -4.76 4.13 -2.74
C VAL A 10 -3.80 4.71 -1.71
N TRP A 11 -2.52 4.54 -1.98
CA TRP A 11 -1.44 5.05 -1.14
C TRP A 11 -0.57 5.99 -1.98
N ARG A 12 -0.10 7.06 -1.38
CA ARG A 12 0.79 8.01 -2.05
C ARG A 12 2.23 7.71 -1.69
N HIS A 13 3.08 7.61 -2.72
CA HIS A 13 4.51 7.44 -2.52
C HIS A 13 5.10 8.76 -2.04
N GLU A 14 5.74 8.77 -0.87
CA GLU A 14 6.17 10.00 -0.22
C GLU A 14 7.26 10.72 -1.00
N ALA A 15 8.16 9.97 -1.61
CA ALA A 15 9.29 10.57 -2.32
C ALA A 15 8.89 11.26 -3.62
N THR A 16 7.87 10.76 -4.31
CA THR A 16 7.50 11.25 -5.64
C THR A 16 6.13 11.91 -5.68
N GLY A 17 5.29 11.66 -4.68
CA GLY A 17 3.91 12.12 -4.68
C GLY A 17 2.98 11.33 -5.59
N ALA A 18 3.46 10.27 -6.22
CA ALA A 18 2.64 9.44 -7.10
C ALA A 18 1.69 8.57 -6.28
N ASN A 19 0.50 8.34 -6.80
CA ASN A 19 -0.49 7.48 -6.17
C ASN A 19 -0.34 6.05 -6.66
N TYR A 20 -0.51 5.11 -5.75
CA TYR A 20 -0.43 3.67 -6.04
C TYR A 20 -1.68 2.97 -5.57
N LEU A 21 -2.18 2.06 -6.37
CA LEU A 21 -3.38 1.27 -6.09
C LEU A 21 -2.98 -0.12 -5.65
N VAL A 22 -3.53 -0.57 -4.52
CA VAL A 22 -3.30 -1.94 -4.02
C VAL A 22 -4.08 -2.90 -4.90
N THR A 23 -3.34 -3.78 -5.59
CA THR A 23 -3.93 -4.75 -6.51
C THR A 23 -3.89 -6.17 -5.97
N LYS A 24 -3.04 -6.44 -4.97
CA LYS A 24 -2.94 -7.76 -4.36
C LYS A 24 -2.38 -7.63 -2.96
N VAL A 25 -2.87 -8.47 -2.06
CA VAL A 25 -2.33 -8.60 -0.71
C VAL A 25 -2.11 -10.08 -0.44
N TYR A 26 -0.96 -10.42 0.09
CA TYR A 26 -0.68 -11.82 0.43
C TYR A 26 0.22 -11.90 1.65
N GLN A 27 0.23 -13.09 2.26
CA GLN A 27 1.08 -13.36 3.42
C GLN A 27 2.11 -14.42 3.09
N GLU A 28 3.31 -14.19 3.58
CA GLU A 28 4.33 -15.23 3.71
C GLU A 28 4.44 -15.58 5.20
N VAL A 29 5.34 -16.48 5.54
CA VAL A 29 5.36 -17.11 6.87
C VAL A 29 5.21 -16.15 8.04
N PHE A 30 5.96 -15.04 8.03
CA PHE A 30 5.91 -14.07 9.12
C PHE A 30 5.65 -12.64 8.63
N SER A 31 5.29 -12.47 7.37
CA SER A 31 5.19 -11.14 6.78
C SER A 31 4.00 -11.04 5.85
N SER A 32 3.43 -9.86 5.79
CA SER A 32 2.40 -9.54 4.80
C SER A 32 2.96 -8.57 3.78
N PHE A 33 2.52 -8.70 2.54
CA PHE A 33 2.98 -7.86 1.45
C PHE A 33 1.81 -7.30 0.68
N ALA A 34 1.96 -6.06 0.25
CA ALA A 34 1.03 -5.41 -0.65
C ALA A 34 1.70 -5.23 -2.01
N VAL A 35 1.00 -5.62 -3.06
CA VAL A 35 1.42 -5.36 -4.43
C VAL A 35 0.62 -4.20 -4.94
N MET A 36 1.30 -3.17 -5.45
CA MET A 36 0.65 -1.95 -5.88
C MET A 36 1.09 -1.58 -7.28
N ARG A 37 0.21 -0.86 -7.98
CA ARG A 37 0.49 -0.33 -9.31
C ARG A 37 0.28 1.17 -9.31
N LYS A 38 1.17 1.88 -10.00
CA LYS A 38 1.06 3.33 -10.11
C LYS A 38 -0.22 3.69 -10.87
N VAL A 39 -1.02 4.55 -10.26
CA VAL A 39 -2.28 5.00 -10.87
C VAL A 39 -1.99 5.83 -12.10
N GLY A 40 -2.67 5.50 -13.19
CA GLY A 40 -2.52 6.21 -14.45
C GLY A 40 -1.36 5.76 -15.32
N ASP A 41 -0.60 4.76 -14.88
CA ASP A 41 0.54 4.26 -15.65
C ASP A 41 0.53 2.75 -15.67
N GLU A 42 -0.16 2.18 -16.65
CA GLU A 42 -0.30 0.74 -16.75
C GLU A 42 0.98 0.04 -17.20
N THR A 43 1.93 0.79 -17.72
CA THR A 43 3.19 0.22 -18.22
C THR A 43 4.27 0.18 -17.15
N ALA A 44 4.06 0.83 -16.02
CA ALA A 44 5.09 0.95 -14.98
C ALA A 44 5.34 -0.35 -14.20
N GLY A 45 4.48 -1.36 -14.36
CA GLY A 45 4.60 -2.59 -13.61
C GLY A 45 4.10 -2.42 -12.18
N THR A 46 4.48 -3.37 -11.33
CA THR A 46 4.03 -3.38 -9.94
C THR A 46 5.20 -3.24 -8.98
N VAL A 47 4.90 -2.77 -7.77
CA VAL A 47 5.86 -2.76 -6.66
C VAL A 47 5.33 -3.62 -5.54
N ARG A 48 6.23 -4.25 -4.81
CA ARG A 48 5.88 -5.06 -3.64
C ARG A 48 6.42 -4.36 -2.39
N VAL A 49 5.54 -4.13 -1.44
CA VAL A 49 5.90 -3.43 -0.20
C VAL A 49 5.51 -4.31 0.97
N LYS A 50 6.44 -4.49 1.91
CA LYS A 50 6.16 -5.21 3.14
C LYS A 50 5.26 -4.37 4.03
N VAL A 51 4.18 -4.96 4.51
CA VAL A 51 3.26 -4.31 5.42
C VAL A 51 3.91 -4.22 6.80
N GLN A 52 3.86 -3.04 7.39
CA GLN A 52 4.36 -2.80 8.74
C GLN A 52 3.20 -2.60 9.69
N LYS A 53 3.20 -3.33 10.80
CA LYS A 53 2.19 -3.14 11.84
C LYS A 53 2.60 -2.00 12.77
N THR A 54 1.63 -1.18 13.11
CA THR A 54 1.81 -0.06 14.03
C THR A 54 0.80 -0.16 15.16
N ALA A 55 0.95 0.69 16.18
CA ALA A 55 -0.01 0.72 17.28
C ALA A 55 -1.42 1.07 16.82
N ASP A 56 -1.54 1.86 15.75
CA ASP A 56 -2.84 2.34 15.24
C ASP A 56 -3.38 1.51 14.07
N GLY A 57 -2.66 0.48 13.65
CA GLY A 57 -3.08 -0.32 12.52
C GLY A 57 -1.91 -0.82 11.70
N VAL A 58 -1.93 -0.56 10.39
CA VAL A 58 -0.87 -0.99 9.48
C VAL A 58 -0.41 0.18 8.63
N SER A 59 0.83 0.10 8.16
CA SER A 59 1.36 1.10 7.25
C SER A 59 2.20 0.42 6.17
N LEU A 60 2.47 1.17 5.11
CA LEU A 60 3.39 0.78 4.05
C LEU A 60 4.57 1.74 4.10
N PRO A 61 5.77 1.28 4.45
CA PRO A 61 6.93 2.18 4.58
C PRO A 61 7.20 2.94 3.29
N GLY A 62 7.35 4.26 3.39
CA GLY A 62 7.55 5.13 2.24
C GLY A 62 6.28 5.57 1.55
N TYR A 63 5.11 5.20 2.08
CA TYR A 63 3.81 5.54 1.52
C TYR A 63 2.90 6.12 2.58
N THR A 64 1.99 6.98 2.14
CA THR A 64 0.99 7.61 3.01
C THR A 64 -0.40 7.20 2.53
N PHE A 65 -1.24 6.78 3.48
CA PHE A 65 -2.62 6.45 3.16
C PHE A 65 -3.38 7.71 2.76
N THR A 66 -4.08 7.65 1.63
CA THR A 66 -4.74 8.83 1.07
C THR A 66 -6.22 8.92 1.41
N GLN A 67 -6.80 7.85 1.92
CA GLN A 67 -8.24 7.78 2.19
C GLN A 67 -8.47 7.89 3.68
N GLU A 68 -9.49 8.63 4.06
CA GLU A 68 -9.86 8.71 5.47
C GLU A 68 -10.65 7.48 5.88
N GLU A 69 -10.35 6.98 7.08
CA GLU A 69 -11.18 5.94 7.66
C GLU A 69 -12.43 6.55 8.26
N GLN A 70 -13.52 5.88 8.03
CA GLN A 70 -14.81 6.28 8.59
C GLN A 70 -15.10 5.47 9.85
#